data_aecb10511595bb4a1eb71298739e857e
#
_entry.id   aecb10511595bb4a1eb71298739e857e
#
_cell.length_a   1.000
_cell.length_b   1.000
_cell.length_c   1.000
_cell.angle_alpha   90.00
_cell.angle_beta   90.00
_cell.angle_gamma   90.00
#
_symmetry.space_group_name_H-M   'P 1'
#
loop_
_entity.id
_entity.type
_entity.pdbx_description
1 polymer ?
#
loop_
_entity_poly.entity_id
_entity_poly.type
_entity_poly.pdbx_seq_one_letter_code
_entity_poly.pdbx_strand_id
1 'polypeptide(L)'
;MTASDALTWHKSACNLCYINCGVELGISGDGAAQRIVKVRGDADNPRSQGYLCNKAQAIPSYVHHRDRLTTPLRRRADGSHEPISWDTALREI
;
A
#
# COMPACT_ATOMS: atom_id res chain seq x y z
N MET A 1 -13.15 19.00 11.81
CA MET A 1 -11.90 18.42 11.32
C MET A 1 -10.76 18.84 12.22
N THR A 2 -9.99 17.89 12.67
CA THR A 2 -8.84 18.17 13.53
C THR A 2 -7.56 18.27 12.68
N ALA A 3 -6.48 18.73 13.29
CA ALA A 3 -5.19 18.79 12.59
C ALA A 3 -4.74 17.38 12.14
N SER A 4 -5.15 16.32 12.83
CA SER A 4 -4.83 14.94 12.44
C SER A 4 -5.52 14.51 11.14
N ASP A 5 -6.54 15.24 10.70
CA ASP A 5 -7.23 14.95 9.45
C ASP A 5 -6.51 15.56 8.24
N ALA A 6 -5.54 16.42 8.48
CA ALA A 6 -4.75 17.00 7.40
C ALA A 6 -3.89 15.90 6.76
N LEU A 7 -3.87 15.88 5.43
CA LEU A 7 -3.15 14.86 4.67
C LEU A 7 -1.84 15.43 4.16
N THR A 8 -0.81 14.57 4.18
CA THR A 8 0.44 14.83 3.48
C THR A 8 0.39 14.04 2.18
N TRP A 9 0.70 14.69 1.06
CA TRP A 9 0.61 14.05 -0.25
C TRP A 9 1.98 13.65 -0.74
N HIS A 10 2.09 12.40 -1.19
CA HIS A 10 3.34 11.83 -1.67
C HIS A 10 3.14 11.23 -3.05
N LYS A 11 4.04 11.54 -3.96
CA LYS A 11 3.99 11.01 -5.32
C LYS A 11 4.48 9.57 -5.34
N SER A 12 3.80 8.75 -6.13
CA SER A 12 4.13 7.34 -6.26
C SER A 12 3.61 6.83 -7.60
N ALA A 13 3.67 5.53 -7.79
CA ALA A 13 3.17 4.88 -8.99
C ALA A 13 2.22 3.77 -8.61
N CYS A 14 1.15 3.61 -9.37
CA CYS A 14 0.20 2.53 -9.16
C CYS A 14 0.82 1.20 -9.56
N ASN A 15 0.70 0.20 -8.70
CA ASN A 15 1.31 -1.11 -8.93
C ASN A 15 0.29 -2.19 -9.31
N LEU A 16 -0.94 -1.79 -9.68
CA LEU A 16 -2.01 -2.75 -9.90
C LEU A 16 -2.09 -3.26 -11.34
N CYS A 17 -1.43 -2.58 -12.27
CA CYS A 17 -1.32 -3.09 -13.63
C CYS A 17 -0.07 -2.53 -14.30
N TYR A 18 0.22 -2.99 -15.52
CA TYR A 18 1.45 -2.62 -16.21
C TYR A 18 1.50 -1.17 -16.69
N ILE A 19 0.37 -0.50 -16.70
CA ILE A 19 0.31 0.92 -17.10
C ILE A 19 1.10 1.78 -16.10
N ASN A 20 1.03 1.44 -14.82
CA ASN A 20 1.84 2.08 -13.78
C ASN A 20 1.58 3.58 -13.70
N CYS A 21 0.31 3.97 -13.61
CA CYS A 21 -0.09 5.37 -13.56
C CYS A 21 0.53 6.09 -12.38
N GLY A 22 0.88 7.37 -12.58
CA GLY A 22 1.34 8.22 -11.48
C GLY A 22 0.21 8.56 -10.53
N VAL A 23 0.46 8.43 -9.25
CA VAL A 23 -0.53 8.70 -8.20
C VAL A 23 0.07 9.60 -7.14
N GLU A 24 -0.82 10.28 -6.42
CA GLU A 24 -0.47 10.94 -5.18
C GLU A 24 -1.24 10.26 -4.06
N LEU A 25 -0.51 9.87 -3.02
CA LEU A 25 -1.09 9.19 -1.86
C LEU A 25 -1.28 10.19 -0.74
N GLY A 26 -2.50 10.30 -0.25
CA GLY A 26 -2.81 11.14 0.91
C GLY A 26 -2.61 10.35 2.19
N ILE A 27 -1.63 10.76 2.97
CA ILE A 27 -1.20 10.05 4.17
C ILE A 27 -1.65 10.82 5.40
N SER A 28 -2.27 10.14 6.34
CA SER A 28 -2.57 10.70 7.66
C SER A 28 -1.71 10.01 8.73
N GLY A 29 -1.48 10.71 9.84
CA GLY A 29 -0.76 10.17 10.99
C GLY A 29 0.74 10.23 10.82
N ASP A 30 1.45 9.77 11.85
CA ASP A 30 2.92 9.78 11.92
C ASP A 30 3.43 8.41 12.33
N GLY A 31 4.62 8.06 11.86
CA GLY A 31 5.32 6.84 12.25
C GLY A 31 4.47 5.61 11.98
N ALA A 32 4.34 4.76 12.99
CA ALA A 32 3.58 3.52 12.86
C ALA A 32 2.08 3.73 12.68
N ALA A 33 1.58 4.93 12.96
CA ALA A 33 0.16 5.27 12.80
C ALA A 33 -0.17 5.81 11.41
N GLN A 34 0.81 5.91 10.52
CA GLN A 34 0.58 6.40 9.18
C GLN A 34 -0.35 5.49 8.41
N ARG A 35 -1.29 6.10 7.67
CA ARG A 35 -2.23 5.36 6.84
C ARG A 35 -2.44 6.10 5.54
N ILE A 36 -2.59 5.34 4.46
CA ILE A 36 -3.03 5.88 3.18
C ILE A 36 -4.55 5.99 3.26
N VAL A 37 -5.07 7.21 3.17
CA VAL A 37 -6.50 7.42 3.28
C VAL A 37 -7.14 7.87 1.98
N LYS A 38 -6.35 8.43 1.06
CA LYS A 38 -6.84 8.87 -0.25
C LYS A 38 -5.81 8.61 -1.32
N VAL A 39 -6.28 8.46 -2.56
CA VAL A 39 -5.44 8.34 -3.75
C VAL A 39 -6.02 9.23 -4.82
N ARG A 40 -5.17 9.96 -5.52
CA ARG A 40 -5.59 10.75 -6.68
C ARG A 40 -4.53 10.62 -7.77
N GLY A 41 -4.93 10.87 -9.02
CA GLY A 41 -3.97 10.87 -10.12
C GLY A 41 -2.99 12.02 -9.98
N ASP A 42 -1.72 11.76 -10.33
CA ASP A 42 -0.68 12.80 -10.33
C ASP A 42 -0.76 13.56 -11.63
N ALA A 43 -1.28 14.79 -11.59
CA ALA A 43 -1.44 15.63 -12.77
C ALA A 43 -0.10 16.01 -13.41
N ASP A 44 0.97 15.97 -12.64
CA ASP A 44 2.32 16.29 -13.13
C ASP A 44 3.02 15.12 -13.79
N ASN A 45 2.45 13.93 -13.71
CA ASN A 45 3.06 12.75 -14.33
C ASN A 45 2.96 12.87 -15.86
N PRO A 46 4.09 12.83 -16.60
CA PRO A 46 4.05 13.06 -18.04
C PRO A 46 3.35 11.98 -18.84
N ARG A 47 3.25 10.76 -18.30
CA ARG A 47 2.58 9.66 -19.00
C ARG A 47 1.08 9.64 -18.73
N SER A 48 0.69 9.62 -17.46
CA SER A 48 -0.71 9.43 -17.09
C SER A 48 -1.48 10.76 -16.95
N GLN A 49 -0.77 11.86 -16.71
CA GLN A 49 -1.34 13.21 -16.67
C GLN A 49 -2.59 13.33 -15.78
N GLY A 50 -2.57 12.66 -14.64
CA GLY A 50 -3.67 12.71 -13.69
C GLY A 50 -4.74 11.65 -13.88
N TYR A 51 -4.63 10.83 -14.94
CA TYR A 51 -5.59 9.74 -15.13
C TYR A 51 -5.47 8.71 -14.01
N LEU A 52 -6.60 8.23 -13.54
CA LEU A 52 -6.65 7.20 -12.53
C LEU A 52 -7.90 6.35 -12.71
N CYS A 53 -7.73 5.03 -12.76
CA CYS A 53 -8.85 4.12 -12.89
C CYS A 53 -9.39 3.70 -11.51
N ASN A 54 -10.51 3.00 -11.51
CA ASN A 54 -11.15 2.56 -10.27
C ASN A 54 -10.30 1.61 -9.44
N LYS A 55 -9.41 0.85 -10.06
CA LYS A 55 -8.55 -0.08 -9.32
C LYS A 55 -7.65 0.64 -8.33
N ALA A 56 -7.02 1.73 -8.76
CA ALA A 56 -6.12 2.48 -7.88
C ALA A 56 -6.87 3.14 -6.73
N GLN A 57 -8.15 3.44 -6.91
CA GLN A 57 -8.96 4.02 -5.84
C GLN A 57 -9.11 3.07 -4.65
N ALA A 58 -8.89 1.77 -4.85
CA ALA A 58 -8.97 0.78 -3.79
C ALA A 58 -7.66 0.61 -3.01
N ILE A 59 -6.59 1.34 -3.38
CA ILE A 59 -5.29 1.20 -2.70
C ILE A 59 -5.41 1.33 -1.18
N PRO A 60 -6.08 2.35 -0.62
CA PRO A 60 -6.19 2.40 0.85
C PRO A 60 -6.84 1.17 1.44
N SER A 61 -7.85 0.63 0.78
CA SER A 61 -8.59 -0.53 1.28
C SER A 61 -7.73 -1.79 1.32
N TYR A 62 -6.96 -2.07 0.26
CA TYR A 62 -6.19 -3.31 0.26
C TYR A 62 -4.89 -3.19 1.04
N VAL A 63 -4.27 -2.02 1.08
CA VAL A 63 -3.03 -1.84 1.84
C VAL A 63 -3.26 -2.01 3.33
N HIS A 64 -4.40 -1.51 3.81
CA HIS A 64 -4.72 -1.54 5.24
C HIS A 64 -5.79 -2.57 5.60
N HIS A 65 -6.06 -3.51 4.71
CA HIS A 65 -7.05 -4.54 4.99
C HIS A 65 -6.61 -5.38 6.19
N ARG A 66 -7.55 -5.70 7.06
CA ARG A 66 -7.25 -6.45 8.29
C ARG A 66 -6.64 -7.83 8.02
N ASP A 67 -6.95 -8.41 6.87
CA ASP A 67 -6.47 -9.74 6.50
C ASP A 67 -5.16 -9.69 5.72
N ARG A 68 -4.58 -8.49 5.53
CA ARG A 68 -3.33 -8.37 4.80
C ARG A 68 -2.19 -9.00 5.59
N LEU A 69 -1.41 -9.82 4.92
CA LEU A 69 -0.23 -10.43 5.54
C LEU A 69 0.83 -9.35 5.76
N THR A 70 1.34 -9.29 6.97
CA THR A 70 2.35 -8.29 7.36
C THR A 70 3.70 -8.91 7.73
N THR A 71 3.77 -10.24 7.74
CA THR A 71 5.00 -10.97 8.01
C THR A 71 5.08 -12.17 7.08
N PRO A 72 6.29 -12.71 6.83
CA PRO A 72 6.39 -13.99 6.13
C PRO A 72 5.70 -15.10 6.92
N LEU A 73 5.17 -16.07 6.19
CA LEU A 73 4.51 -17.24 6.79
C LEU A 73 5.20 -18.50 6.28
N ARG A 74 5.40 -19.46 7.18
CA ARG A 74 5.89 -20.78 6.82
C ARG A 74 4.76 -21.78 6.89
N ARG A 75 4.61 -22.61 5.87
CA ARG A 75 3.62 -23.66 5.87
C ARG A 75 4.06 -24.80 6.79
N ARG A 76 3.17 -25.23 7.66
CA ARG A 76 3.39 -26.42 8.51
C ARG A 76 2.99 -27.68 7.77
N ALA A 77 3.42 -28.83 8.32
CA ALA A 77 3.09 -30.13 7.72
C ALA A 77 1.58 -30.39 7.65
N ASP A 78 0.80 -29.84 8.58
CA ASP A 78 -0.64 -30.01 8.60
C ASP A 78 -1.37 -29.06 7.64
N GLY A 79 -0.66 -28.23 6.91
CA GLY A 79 -1.23 -27.28 5.97
C GLY A 79 -1.53 -25.90 6.56
N SER A 80 -1.41 -25.73 7.86
CA SER A 80 -1.54 -24.41 8.48
C SER A 80 -0.27 -23.58 8.25
N HIS A 81 -0.34 -22.28 8.60
CA HIS A 81 0.78 -21.38 8.42
C HIS A 81 1.15 -20.73 9.74
N GLU A 82 2.45 -20.47 9.92
CA GLU A 82 2.95 -19.79 11.11
C GLU A 82 3.75 -18.56 10.72
N PRO A 83 3.65 -17.46 11.48
CA PRO A 83 4.51 -16.31 11.25
C PRO A 83 5.97 -16.64 11.54
N ILE A 84 6.87 -16.18 10.68
CA ILE A 84 8.31 -16.30 10.89
C ILE A 84 8.95 -14.95 10.63
N SER A 85 10.20 -14.78 11.10
CA SER A 85 10.92 -13.56 10.84
C SER A 85 11.41 -13.49 9.38
N TRP A 86 11.69 -12.29 8.92
CA TRP A 86 12.29 -12.10 7.60
C TRP A 86 13.65 -12.78 7.51
N ASP A 87 14.45 -12.70 8.58
CA ASP A 87 15.77 -13.37 8.58
C ASP A 87 15.61 -14.87 8.40
N THR A 88 14.67 -15.49 9.08
CA THR A 88 14.42 -16.93 8.94
C THR A 88 13.93 -17.24 7.52
N ALA A 89 13.00 -16.46 7.00
CA ALA A 89 12.46 -16.68 5.66
C ALA A 89 13.56 -16.64 4.60
N LEU A 90 14.43 -15.62 4.69
CA LEU A 90 15.50 -15.46 3.71
C LEU A 90 16.55 -16.57 3.81
N ARG A 91 16.79 -17.09 5.01
CA ARG A 91 17.73 -18.21 5.17
C ARG A 91 17.19 -19.53 4.64
N GLU A 92 15.86 -19.69 4.63
CA GLU A 92 15.23 -20.93 4.19
C GLU A 92 14.98 -20.98 2.69
N ILE A 93 15.08 -19.86 2.00
CA ILE A 93 15.00 -19.82 0.54
C ILE A 93 16.34 -20.20 -0.06
#